data_ea45c4d3caea5f463b9c2dfa279b079e
#
_entry.id   ea45c4d3caea5f463b9c2dfa279b079e
#
_cell.length_a   1.000
_cell.length_b   1.000
_cell.length_c   1.000
_cell.angle_alpha   90.00
_cell.angle_beta   90.00
_cell.angle_gamma   90.00
#
_symmetry.space_group_name_H-M   'P 1'
#
loop_
_entity.id
_entity.type
_entity.pdbx_description
1 polymer ?
#
loop_
_entity_poly.entity_id
_entity_poly.type
_entity_poly.pdbx_seq_one_letter_code
_entity_poly.pdbx_strand_id
1 'polypeptide(L)'
;MMFRYLLQKEWIQIRRNTFVVRLIILFPIVIMGIAPWITSMEVRNIGVSIVDHDQSSISRQLIQRVEASTYFNFCGTAPSYNHALQALERGKTDIIIVVPRHYAHDLTLGKPTRVLIAANAVNGTKGGIGAAYLSNIIAATGLSGRPSPAPTLKPLVVQRLYNRHESYKVNMIPALMAMIMIMICGFLPALNIVGEKEAGTIEQINVTPVRKWLFILAKLIPYWVIALIDFSICLLLSWLLYGITPVGSIALLFVFAIALAIVFSSIGLIISNYSDSLQQAMLVMWFALVCMMLLSGLFTPVRSMPDWAQILTYANPVRHYMDAARTIFIRGSAFSGVVLQFSILAAMGIILASLAVKSYKKNE
;
A
#
# COMPACT_ATOMS: atom_id res chain seq x y z
N MET A 1 37.89 -15.48 14.86
CA MET A 1 38.27 -15.93 13.49
C MET A 1 37.11 -16.63 12.76
N MET A 2 36.45 -17.61 13.35
CA MET A 2 35.42 -18.46 12.73
C MET A 2 34.22 -17.68 12.15
N PHE A 3 33.68 -16.66 12.86
CA PHE A 3 32.59 -15.82 12.37
C PHE A 3 32.89 -15.12 11.04
N ARG A 4 34.13 -14.61 10.89
CA ARG A 4 34.56 -13.95 9.64
C ARG A 4 34.56 -14.91 8.45
N TYR A 5 35.00 -16.15 8.65
CA TYR A 5 34.97 -17.16 7.57
C TYR A 5 33.54 -17.57 7.18
N LEU A 6 32.63 -17.71 8.16
CA LEU A 6 31.24 -17.98 7.88
C LEU A 6 30.61 -16.83 7.09
N LEU A 7 30.84 -15.59 7.51
CA LEU A 7 30.35 -14.42 6.79
C LEU A 7 30.91 -14.35 5.36
N GLN A 8 32.21 -14.60 5.19
CA GLN A 8 32.83 -14.63 3.87
C GLN A 8 32.26 -15.74 2.98
N LYS A 9 32.01 -16.93 3.53
CA LYS A 9 31.32 -18.02 2.82
C LYS A 9 29.96 -17.59 2.29
N GLU A 10 29.13 -16.96 3.12
CA GLU A 10 27.78 -16.51 2.72
C GLU A 10 27.86 -15.43 1.62
N TRP A 11 28.76 -14.46 1.72
CA TRP A 11 28.99 -13.45 0.67
C TRP A 11 29.39 -14.07 -0.66
N ILE A 12 30.31 -15.04 -0.63
CA ILE A 12 30.76 -15.74 -1.84
C ILE A 12 29.60 -16.55 -2.42
N GLN A 13 28.80 -17.22 -1.58
CA GLN A 13 27.65 -18.02 -2.00
C GLN A 13 26.58 -17.15 -2.70
N ILE A 14 26.23 -16.00 -2.10
CA ILE A 14 25.29 -15.04 -2.70
C ILE A 14 25.82 -14.52 -4.04
N ARG A 15 27.10 -14.09 -4.07
CA ARG A 15 27.72 -13.52 -5.27
C ARG A 15 27.86 -14.53 -6.42
N ARG A 16 28.07 -15.81 -6.11
CA ARG A 16 28.18 -16.89 -7.12
C ARG A 16 26.84 -17.36 -7.63
N ASN A 17 25.76 -17.12 -6.92
CA ASN A 17 24.41 -17.43 -7.36
C ASN A 17 23.88 -16.33 -8.28
N THR A 18 24.06 -16.53 -9.60
CA THR A 18 23.67 -15.53 -10.62
C THR A 18 22.17 -15.21 -10.61
N PHE A 19 21.33 -16.16 -10.20
CA PHE A 19 19.89 -15.94 -10.09
C PHE A 19 19.58 -14.97 -8.95
N VAL A 20 20.15 -15.20 -7.77
CA VAL A 20 19.95 -14.35 -6.58
C VAL A 20 20.47 -12.92 -6.85
N VAL A 21 21.65 -12.78 -7.44
CA VAL A 21 22.22 -11.46 -7.77
C VAL A 21 21.33 -10.69 -8.77
N ARG A 22 20.85 -11.36 -9.82
CA ARG A 22 19.93 -10.75 -10.78
C ARG A 22 18.61 -10.34 -10.13
N LEU A 23 18.07 -11.18 -9.26
CA LEU A 23 16.83 -10.90 -8.55
C LEU A 23 16.98 -9.69 -7.63
N ILE A 24 18.06 -9.59 -6.86
CA ILE A 24 18.35 -8.46 -5.99
C ILE A 24 18.37 -7.15 -6.78
N ILE A 25 19.06 -7.09 -7.93
CA ILE A 25 19.18 -5.87 -8.71
C ILE A 25 17.90 -5.55 -9.51
N LEU A 26 17.32 -6.56 -10.16
CA LEU A 26 16.20 -6.36 -11.09
C LEU A 26 14.88 -6.13 -10.35
N PHE A 27 14.67 -6.79 -9.23
CA PHE A 27 13.40 -6.75 -8.49
C PHE A 27 13.03 -5.34 -8.00
N PRO A 28 13.92 -4.57 -7.33
CA PRO A 28 13.62 -3.19 -6.97
C PRO A 28 13.31 -2.31 -8.18
N ILE A 29 14.08 -2.46 -9.26
CA ILE A 29 13.91 -1.64 -10.48
C ILE A 29 12.55 -1.92 -11.13
N VAL A 30 12.19 -3.19 -11.28
CA VAL A 30 10.91 -3.60 -11.88
C VAL A 30 9.74 -3.20 -10.99
N ILE A 31 9.81 -3.49 -9.70
CA ILE A 31 8.73 -3.18 -8.76
C ILE A 31 8.53 -1.67 -8.65
N MET A 32 9.59 -0.91 -8.41
CA MET A 32 9.49 0.56 -8.28
C MET A 32 9.18 1.23 -9.62
N GLY A 33 9.64 0.69 -10.74
CA GLY A 33 9.38 1.25 -12.07
C GLY A 33 7.96 0.99 -12.57
N ILE A 34 7.42 -0.18 -12.33
CA ILE A 34 6.17 -0.64 -12.95
C ILE A 34 4.96 -0.52 -12.00
N ALA A 35 5.08 -0.95 -10.73
CA ALA A 35 3.94 -1.07 -9.83
C ALA A 35 3.21 0.27 -9.57
N PRO A 36 3.88 1.42 -9.35
CA PRO A 36 3.20 2.70 -9.15
C PRO A 36 2.45 3.21 -10.40
N TRP A 37 2.78 2.71 -11.58
CA TRP A 37 2.07 3.03 -12.83
C TRP A 37 0.81 2.18 -13.01
N ILE A 38 0.90 0.87 -12.73
CA ILE A 38 -0.23 -0.05 -12.88
C ILE A 38 -1.27 0.21 -11.79
N THR A 39 -0.84 0.52 -10.59
CA THR A 39 -1.70 0.66 -9.42
C THR A 39 -2.11 2.10 -9.13
N SER A 40 -2.01 3.00 -10.12
CA SER A 40 -2.57 4.35 -9.96
C SER A 40 -4.08 4.24 -9.73
N MET A 41 -4.50 4.21 -8.46
CA MET A 41 -5.90 4.36 -8.03
C MET A 41 -6.35 5.83 -8.14
N GLU A 42 -5.69 6.64 -8.95
CA GLU A 42 -6.22 7.91 -9.36
C GLU A 42 -7.42 7.61 -10.26
N VAL A 43 -8.60 7.71 -9.68
CA VAL A 43 -9.84 7.56 -10.41
C VAL A 43 -10.00 8.80 -11.29
N ARG A 44 -9.44 8.72 -12.49
CA ARG A 44 -9.64 9.71 -13.57
C ARG A 44 -10.54 9.10 -14.62
N ASN A 45 -11.19 9.92 -15.42
CA ASN A 45 -12.06 9.51 -16.52
C ASN A 45 -13.24 8.65 -16.05
N ILE A 46 -13.96 9.11 -15.00
CA ILE A 46 -15.23 8.51 -14.62
C ILE A 46 -16.27 8.93 -15.64
N GLY A 47 -16.78 7.98 -16.43
CA GLY A 47 -17.83 8.22 -17.39
C GLY A 47 -19.15 8.61 -16.69
N VAL A 48 -19.65 9.81 -16.94
CA VAL A 48 -20.92 10.29 -16.35
C VAL A 48 -21.94 10.57 -17.44
N SER A 49 -23.13 9.98 -17.31
CA SER A 49 -24.31 10.31 -18.11
C SER A 49 -25.34 11.01 -17.24
N ILE A 50 -25.98 12.06 -17.76
CA ILE A 50 -26.97 12.86 -17.03
C ILE A 50 -28.33 12.73 -17.67
N VAL A 51 -29.35 12.45 -16.87
CA VAL A 51 -30.74 12.49 -17.25
C VAL A 51 -31.34 13.74 -16.61
N ASP A 52 -31.60 14.77 -17.42
CA ASP A 52 -32.14 16.04 -16.94
C ASP A 52 -33.63 16.15 -17.27
N HIS A 53 -34.47 16.01 -16.25
CA HIS A 53 -35.93 16.21 -16.38
C HIS A 53 -36.39 17.65 -16.08
N ASP A 54 -35.47 18.49 -15.53
CA ASP A 54 -35.82 19.87 -15.14
C ASP A 54 -35.57 20.89 -16.27
N GLN A 55 -34.50 20.66 -17.04
CA GLN A 55 -34.07 21.51 -18.16
C GLN A 55 -33.96 23.01 -17.84
N SER A 56 -33.72 23.34 -16.57
CA SER A 56 -33.62 24.70 -16.07
C SER A 56 -32.24 25.31 -16.24
N SER A 57 -32.08 26.59 -15.90
CA SER A 57 -30.77 27.24 -15.83
C SER A 57 -29.87 26.61 -14.78
N ILE A 58 -30.42 26.18 -13.65
CA ILE A 58 -29.68 25.55 -12.54
C ILE A 58 -29.24 24.13 -12.91
N SER A 59 -30.10 23.33 -13.58
CA SER A 59 -29.69 22.01 -14.06
C SER A 59 -28.56 22.08 -15.11
N ARG A 60 -28.65 23.06 -16.03
CA ARG A 60 -27.59 23.32 -17.01
C ARG A 60 -26.28 23.73 -16.35
N GLN A 61 -26.32 24.55 -15.28
CA GLN A 61 -25.15 24.91 -14.51
C GLN A 61 -24.52 23.71 -13.80
N LEU A 62 -25.33 22.78 -13.30
CA LEU A 62 -24.86 21.51 -12.74
C LEU A 62 -24.13 20.68 -13.81
N ILE A 63 -24.72 20.53 -15.00
CA ILE A 63 -24.12 19.81 -16.12
C ILE A 63 -22.76 20.42 -16.50
N GLN A 64 -22.70 21.74 -16.66
CA GLN A 64 -21.45 22.45 -16.97
C GLN A 64 -20.35 22.26 -15.91
N ARG A 65 -20.71 22.22 -14.62
CA ARG A 65 -19.77 21.97 -13.54
C ARG A 65 -19.24 20.54 -13.56
N VAL A 66 -20.09 19.56 -13.91
CA VAL A 66 -19.66 18.17 -14.07
C VAL A 66 -18.73 18.04 -15.29
N GLU A 67 -19.07 18.68 -16.40
CA GLU A 67 -18.26 18.68 -17.62
C GLU A 67 -16.91 19.38 -17.47
N ALA A 68 -16.87 20.48 -16.72
CA ALA A 68 -15.63 21.21 -16.42
C ALA A 68 -14.72 20.51 -15.40
N SER A 69 -15.19 19.44 -14.76
CA SER A 69 -14.43 18.71 -13.76
C SER A 69 -13.42 17.77 -14.42
N THR A 70 -12.16 17.85 -14.03
CA THR A 70 -11.08 16.98 -14.52
C THR A 70 -11.20 15.50 -14.11
N TYR A 71 -12.12 15.19 -13.20
CA TYR A 71 -12.35 13.82 -12.70
C TYR A 71 -13.35 13.06 -13.56
N PHE A 72 -14.24 13.79 -14.27
CA PHE A 72 -15.33 13.20 -15.02
C PHE A 72 -15.11 13.31 -16.52
N ASN A 73 -15.49 12.25 -17.22
CA ASN A 73 -15.66 12.24 -18.66
C ASN A 73 -17.16 12.31 -18.95
N PHE A 74 -17.63 13.47 -19.39
CA PHE A 74 -19.05 13.66 -19.69
C PHE A 74 -19.42 12.88 -20.96
N CYS A 75 -20.25 11.85 -20.80
CA CYS A 75 -20.70 10.96 -21.88
C CYS A 75 -21.99 11.44 -22.56
N GLY A 76 -22.49 12.63 -22.17
CA GLY A 76 -23.68 13.23 -22.75
C GLY A 76 -24.91 13.13 -21.85
N THR A 77 -25.99 13.77 -22.31
CA THR A 77 -27.33 13.68 -21.67
C THR A 77 -28.12 12.54 -22.28
N ALA A 78 -28.75 11.73 -21.44
CA ALA A 78 -29.64 10.66 -21.86
C ALA A 78 -31.10 11.08 -21.75
N PRO A 79 -31.98 10.65 -22.68
CA PRO A 79 -33.42 11.04 -22.68
C PRO A 79 -34.18 10.38 -21.54
N SER A 80 -33.72 9.25 -21.01
CA SER A 80 -34.36 8.54 -19.90
C SER A 80 -33.36 7.74 -19.08
N TYR A 81 -33.77 7.40 -17.85
CA TYR A 81 -32.97 6.55 -16.97
C TYR A 81 -32.64 5.20 -17.60
N ASN A 82 -33.61 4.56 -18.26
CA ASN A 82 -33.42 3.25 -18.91
C ASN A 82 -32.36 3.32 -20.03
N HIS A 83 -32.32 4.41 -20.79
CA HIS A 83 -31.30 4.59 -21.82
C HIS A 83 -29.90 4.79 -21.21
N ALA A 84 -29.78 5.56 -20.14
CA ALA A 84 -28.54 5.73 -19.39
C ALA A 84 -28.09 4.42 -18.72
N LEU A 85 -29.03 3.62 -18.20
CA LEU A 85 -28.77 2.32 -17.60
C LEU A 85 -28.17 1.33 -18.62
N GLN A 86 -28.72 1.27 -19.83
CA GLN A 86 -28.13 0.45 -20.90
C GLN A 86 -26.71 0.87 -21.26
N ALA A 87 -26.40 2.17 -21.23
CA ALA A 87 -25.05 2.67 -21.45
C ALA A 87 -24.10 2.25 -20.31
N LEU A 88 -24.60 2.25 -19.08
CA LEU A 88 -23.86 1.80 -17.89
C LEU A 88 -23.61 0.29 -17.93
N GLU A 89 -24.61 -0.53 -18.29
CA GLU A 89 -24.48 -1.98 -18.45
C GLU A 89 -23.49 -2.36 -19.56
N ARG A 90 -23.43 -1.57 -20.63
CA ARG A 90 -22.43 -1.75 -21.72
C ARG A 90 -21.04 -1.21 -21.37
N GLY A 91 -20.85 -0.67 -20.16
CA GLY A 91 -19.57 -0.13 -19.71
C GLY A 91 -19.16 1.19 -20.39
N LYS A 92 -20.10 1.90 -21.07
CA LYS A 92 -19.84 3.21 -21.69
C LYS A 92 -19.85 4.35 -20.67
N THR A 93 -20.56 4.17 -19.56
CA THR A 93 -20.66 5.10 -18.45
C THR A 93 -20.44 4.38 -17.12
N ASP A 94 -19.88 5.08 -16.13
CA ASP A 94 -19.63 4.54 -14.79
C ASP A 94 -20.71 5.02 -13.80
N ILE A 95 -21.28 6.22 -14.04
CA ILE A 95 -22.27 6.85 -13.13
C ILE A 95 -23.38 7.52 -13.94
N ILE A 96 -24.58 7.44 -13.42
CA ILE A 96 -25.78 8.12 -13.93
C ILE A 96 -26.23 9.14 -12.90
N ILE A 97 -26.49 10.37 -13.33
CA ILE A 97 -27.11 11.41 -12.52
C ILE A 97 -28.52 11.63 -13.06
N VAL A 98 -29.54 11.61 -12.19
CA VAL A 98 -30.91 11.97 -12.57
C VAL A 98 -31.33 13.22 -11.82
N VAL A 99 -31.54 14.29 -12.56
CA VAL A 99 -32.08 15.55 -12.04
C VAL A 99 -33.60 15.48 -12.14
N PRO A 100 -34.34 15.58 -11.02
CA PRO A 100 -35.79 15.45 -11.00
C PRO A 100 -36.48 16.68 -11.62
N ARG A 101 -37.73 16.53 -12.00
CA ARG A 101 -38.59 17.65 -12.42
C ARG A 101 -38.73 18.66 -11.28
N HIS A 102 -38.83 19.94 -11.62
CA HIS A 102 -38.95 21.07 -10.66
C HIS A 102 -37.74 21.25 -9.72
N TYR A 103 -36.57 20.70 -10.09
CA TYR A 103 -35.33 20.81 -9.28
C TYR A 103 -34.98 22.27 -8.93
N ALA A 104 -34.98 23.16 -9.93
CA ALA A 104 -34.70 24.58 -9.72
C ALA A 104 -35.76 25.28 -8.87
N HIS A 105 -37.04 24.98 -9.12
CA HIS A 105 -38.18 25.58 -8.38
C HIS A 105 -38.14 25.19 -6.90
N ASP A 106 -37.93 23.92 -6.61
CA ASP A 106 -37.87 23.43 -5.23
C ASP A 106 -36.63 23.97 -4.49
N LEU A 107 -35.47 24.10 -5.18
CA LEU A 107 -34.29 24.73 -4.61
C LEU A 107 -34.54 26.20 -4.23
N THR A 108 -35.25 26.98 -5.09
CA THR A 108 -35.55 28.39 -4.81
C THR A 108 -36.51 28.55 -3.65
N LEU A 109 -37.44 27.61 -3.47
CA LEU A 109 -38.38 27.58 -2.35
C LEU A 109 -37.78 27.00 -1.06
N GLY A 110 -36.50 26.55 -1.09
CA GLY A 110 -35.86 25.93 0.06
C GLY A 110 -36.41 24.52 0.41
N LYS A 111 -37.14 23.89 -0.49
CA LYS A 111 -37.63 22.53 -0.31
C LYS A 111 -36.52 21.51 -0.51
N PRO A 112 -36.54 20.37 0.22
CA PRO A 112 -35.56 19.31 0.03
C PRO A 112 -35.71 18.68 -1.36
N THR A 113 -34.68 18.81 -2.19
CA THR A 113 -34.62 18.16 -3.51
C THR A 113 -33.67 16.97 -3.42
N ARG A 114 -33.99 15.90 -4.15
CA ARG A 114 -33.18 14.68 -4.19
C ARG A 114 -32.71 14.40 -5.62
N VAL A 115 -31.41 14.56 -5.88
CA VAL A 115 -30.77 14.11 -7.12
C VAL A 115 -30.34 12.66 -6.91
N LEU A 116 -30.74 11.77 -7.85
CA LEU A 116 -30.31 10.38 -7.80
C LEU A 116 -28.92 10.25 -8.45
N ILE A 117 -28.02 9.59 -7.75
CA ILE A 117 -26.72 9.17 -8.26
C ILE A 117 -26.72 7.64 -8.28
N ALA A 118 -26.70 7.04 -9.47
CA ALA A 118 -26.58 5.60 -9.65
C ALA A 118 -25.18 5.28 -10.17
N ALA A 119 -24.38 4.60 -9.36
CA ALA A 119 -23.01 4.26 -9.69
C ALA A 119 -22.85 2.78 -9.98
N ASN A 120 -21.98 2.44 -10.94
CA ASN A 120 -21.65 1.06 -11.25
C ASN A 120 -20.81 0.45 -10.11
N ALA A 121 -21.37 -0.53 -9.43
CA ALA A 121 -20.74 -1.20 -8.29
C ALA A 121 -19.69 -2.24 -8.71
N VAL A 122 -19.57 -2.59 -9.99
CA VAL A 122 -18.55 -3.51 -10.49
C VAL A 122 -17.14 -2.98 -10.21
N ASN A 123 -16.95 -1.65 -10.31
CA ASN A 123 -15.75 -0.98 -9.84
C ASN A 123 -16.11 -0.10 -8.63
N GLY A 124 -16.15 -0.71 -7.44
CA GLY A 124 -16.55 -0.05 -6.20
C GLY A 124 -15.75 1.21 -5.88
N THR A 125 -14.49 1.26 -6.25
CA THR A 125 -13.62 2.44 -6.05
C THR A 125 -14.03 3.60 -6.95
N LYS A 126 -14.25 3.35 -8.26
CA LYS A 126 -14.72 4.36 -9.20
C LYS A 126 -16.11 4.87 -8.81
N GLY A 127 -17.02 3.94 -8.51
CA GLY A 127 -18.40 4.29 -8.13
C GLY A 127 -18.46 5.10 -6.84
N GLY A 128 -17.73 4.67 -5.80
CA GLY A 128 -17.75 5.34 -4.50
C GLY A 128 -17.11 6.73 -4.51
N ILE A 129 -15.92 6.87 -5.09
CA ILE A 129 -15.23 8.16 -5.19
C ILE A 129 -15.99 9.12 -6.12
N GLY A 130 -16.46 8.60 -7.25
CA GLY A 130 -17.23 9.40 -8.19
C GLY A 130 -18.52 9.92 -7.60
N ALA A 131 -19.28 9.08 -6.87
CA ALA A 131 -20.51 9.49 -6.18
C ALA A 131 -20.23 10.55 -5.11
N ALA A 132 -19.11 10.46 -4.36
CA ALA A 132 -18.73 11.46 -3.38
C ALA A 132 -18.38 12.81 -4.02
N TYR A 133 -17.64 12.82 -5.13
CA TYR A 133 -17.34 14.05 -5.87
C TYR A 133 -18.58 14.69 -6.47
N LEU A 134 -19.47 13.90 -7.05
CA LEU A 134 -20.74 14.39 -7.59
C LEU A 134 -21.64 14.97 -6.49
N SER A 135 -21.71 14.34 -5.34
CA SER A 135 -22.47 14.86 -4.18
C SER A 135 -21.96 16.24 -3.77
N ASN A 136 -20.65 16.47 -3.79
CA ASN A 136 -20.06 17.78 -3.49
C ASN A 136 -20.39 18.83 -4.56
N ILE A 137 -20.37 18.47 -5.85
CA ILE A 137 -20.74 19.37 -6.96
C ILE A 137 -22.20 19.73 -6.88
N ILE A 138 -23.08 18.76 -6.62
CA ILE A 138 -24.53 18.97 -6.47
C ILE A 138 -24.83 19.89 -5.29
N ALA A 139 -24.20 19.65 -4.14
CA ALA A 139 -24.34 20.49 -2.95
C ALA A 139 -23.89 21.93 -3.22
N ALA A 140 -22.74 22.14 -3.88
CA ALA A 140 -22.24 23.46 -4.25
C ALA A 140 -23.16 24.18 -5.26
N THR A 141 -23.81 23.46 -6.17
CA THR A 141 -24.75 24.03 -7.12
C THR A 141 -26.06 24.43 -6.44
N GLY A 142 -26.56 23.60 -5.52
CA GLY A 142 -27.76 23.91 -4.73
C GLY A 142 -27.60 25.14 -3.84
N LEU A 143 -26.42 25.39 -3.30
CA LEU A 143 -26.12 26.60 -2.51
C LEU A 143 -26.08 27.87 -3.37
N SER A 144 -25.66 27.78 -4.63
CA SER A 144 -25.58 28.92 -5.55
C SER A 144 -26.95 29.37 -6.08
N GLY A 145 -27.96 28.50 -6.02
CA GLY A 145 -29.35 28.77 -6.49
C GLY A 145 -30.26 29.47 -5.46
N ARG A 146 -29.80 29.70 -4.24
CA ARG A 146 -30.60 30.40 -3.21
C ARG A 146 -30.34 31.89 -3.23
N PRO A 147 -31.35 32.75 -3.46
CA PRO A 147 -31.28 34.16 -3.10
C PRO A 147 -31.42 34.24 -1.56
N SER A 148 -30.37 34.07 -0.80
CA SER A 148 -30.43 34.21 0.63
C SER A 148 -29.75 35.51 1.05
N PRO A 149 -30.36 36.34 1.95
CA PRO A 149 -29.61 37.29 2.74
C PRO A 149 -28.71 36.45 3.68
N ALA A 150 -27.44 36.48 3.42
CA ALA A 150 -26.42 35.64 4.02
C ALA A 150 -26.57 35.38 5.53
N PRO A 151 -26.55 34.11 5.97
CA PRO A 151 -25.56 33.75 6.93
C PRO A 151 -24.27 33.54 6.15
N THR A 152 -23.22 34.24 6.50
CA THR A 152 -21.85 34.04 6.02
C THR A 152 -21.40 32.62 6.30
N LEU A 153 -21.88 31.66 5.50
CA LEU A 153 -21.22 30.37 5.34
C LEU A 153 -19.91 30.68 4.64
N LYS A 154 -18.88 30.87 5.47
CA LYS A 154 -17.51 30.95 4.99
C LYS A 154 -17.29 29.86 3.97
N PRO A 155 -16.78 30.17 2.76
CA PRO A 155 -16.49 29.14 1.78
C PRO A 155 -15.70 28.05 2.48
N LEU A 156 -16.15 26.81 2.39
CA LEU A 156 -15.48 25.66 2.98
C LEU A 156 -14.14 25.53 2.23
N VAL A 157 -13.11 26.13 2.77
CA VAL A 157 -11.74 26.01 2.23
C VAL A 157 -11.24 24.66 2.70
N VAL A 158 -11.33 23.64 1.84
CA VAL A 158 -10.71 22.35 2.09
C VAL A 158 -9.20 22.52 1.96
N GLN A 159 -8.53 22.74 3.07
CA GLN A 159 -7.07 22.81 3.11
C GLN A 159 -6.52 21.37 3.18
N ARG A 160 -5.93 20.91 2.10
CA ARG A 160 -5.21 19.63 2.04
C ARG A 160 -3.82 19.81 2.65
N LEU A 161 -3.63 19.32 3.87
CA LEU A 161 -2.40 19.53 4.65
C LEU A 161 -1.22 18.67 4.17
N TYR A 162 -1.48 17.45 3.71
CA TYR A 162 -0.47 16.47 3.28
C TYR A 162 -0.86 15.90 1.93
N ASN A 163 0.15 15.55 1.09
CA ASN A 163 -0.07 15.02 -0.26
C ASN A 163 -1.05 15.87 -1.09
N ARG A 164 -0.69 17.14 -1.34
CA ARG A 164 -1.54 18.15 -1.99
C ARG A 164 -2.10 17.70 -3.35
N HIS A 165 -1.37 16.83 -4.05
CA HIS A 165 -1.78 16.29 -5.36
C HIS A 165 -2.59 15.00 -5.25
N GLU A 166 -2.91 14.52 -4.04
CA GLU A 166 -3.63 13.25 -3.79
C GLU A 166 -3.05 12.06 -4.56
N SER A 167 -1.75 12.10 -4.86
CA SER A 167 -1.10 11.06 -5.63
C SER A 167 -1.02 9.77 -4.82
N TYR A 168 -1.65 8.71 -5.33
CA TYR A 168 -1.61 7.38 -4.73
C TYR A 168 -0.18 6.81 -4.70
N LYS A 169 0.68 7.25 -5.61
CA LYS A 169 2.09 6.84 -5.69
C LYS A 169 2.85 7.13 -4.39
N VAL A 170 2.58 8.28 -3.76
CA VAL A 170 3.20 8.66 -2.47
C VAL A 170 2.89 7.66 -1.36
N ASN A 171 1.67 7.10 -1.35
CA ASN A 171 1.27 6.07 -0.39
C ASN A 171 1.83 4.68 -0.73
N MET A 172 2.06 4.38 -2.02
CA MET A 172 2.55 3.08 -2.47
C MET A 172 4.04 2.88 -2.26
N ILE A 173 4.85 3.93 -2.46
CA ILE A 173 6.31 3.83 -2.38
C ILE A 173 6.77 3.17 -1.07
N PRO A 174 6.35 3.61 0.13
CA PRO A 174 6.74 2.96 1.38
C PRO A 174 6.33 1.47 1.46
N ALA A 175 5.21 1.11 0.83
CA ALA A 175 4.72 -0.27 0.81
C ALA A 175 5.57 -1.17 -0.10
N LEU A 176 5.95 -0.66 -1.27
CA LEU A 176 6.83 -1.39 -2.18
C LEU A 176 8.21 -1.58 -1.57
N MET A 177 8.71 -0.58 -0.83
CA MET A 177 9.95 -0.70 -0.05
C MET A 177 9.82 -1.80 1.02
N ALA A 178 8.70 -1.87 1.75
CA ALA A 178 8.45 -2.96 2.69
C ALA A 178 8.44 -4.32 1.99
N MET A 179 7.77 -4.44 0.85
CA MET A 179 7.71 -5.68 0.08
C MET A 179 9.10 -6.18 -0.34
N ILE A 180 9.95 -5.28 -0.81
CA ILE A 180 11.33 -5.60 -1.18
C ILE A 180 12.13 -6.05 0.04
N MET A 181 12.01 -5.34 1.17
CA MET A 181 12.65 -5.72 2.43
C MET A 181 12.22 -7.11 2.91
N ILE A 182 10.94 -7.44 2.82
CA ILE A 182 10.41 -8.77 3.18
C ILE A 182 11.01 -9.85 2.28
N MET A 183 11.09 -9.57 0.99
CA MET A 183 11.64 -10.51 0.01
C MET A 183 13.12 -10.80 0.27
N ILE A 184 13.92 -9.77 0.53
CA ILE A 184 15.37 -9.92 0.73
C ILE A 184 15.70 -10.45 2.11
N CYS A 185 15.06 -9.95 3.17
CA CYS A 185 15.39 -10.33 4.55
C CYS A 185 14.67 -11.59 5.03
N GLY A 186 13.50 -11.91 4.48
CA GLY A 186 12.71 -13.07 4.90
C GLY A 186 12.84 -14.24 3.93
N PHE A 187 12.49 -14.00 2.68
CA PHE A 187 12.36 -15.05 1.67
C PHE A 187 13.72 -15.64 1.25
N LEU A 188 14.69 -14.78 0.90
CA LEU A 188 16.00 -15.28 0.43
C LEU A 188 16.80 -16.06 1.49
N PRO A 189 16.92 -15.60 2.77
CA PRO A 189 17.58 -16.38 3.81
C PRO A 189 16.87 -17.70 4.10
N ALA A 190 15.52 -17.70 4.10
CA ALA A 190 14.76 -18.94 4.31
C ALA A 190 15.09 -19.98 3.24
N LEU A 191 15.09 -19.59 1.97
CA LEU A 191 15.43 -20.49 0.87
C LEU A 191 16.89 -20.95 0.91
N ASN A 192 17.81 -20.05 1.28
CA ASN A 192 19.22 -20.40 1.43
C ASN A 192 19.41 -21.50 2.49
N ILE A 193 18.78 -21.35 3.65
CA ILE A 193 18.89 -22.31 4.76
C ILE A 193 18.27 -23.65 4.37
N VAL A 194 17.08 -23.66 3.76
CA VAL A 194 16.44 -24.90 3.34
C VAL A 194 17.20 -25.57 2.19
N GLY A 195 17.76 -24.79 1.26
CA GLY A 195 18.60 -25.32 0.20
C GLY A 195 19.87 -26.01 0.72
N GLU A 196 20.51 -25.47 1.75
CA GLU A 196 21.62 -26.13 2.42
C GLU A 196 21.18 -27.38 3.21
N LYS A 197 19.95 -27.39 3.75
CA LYS A 197 19.36 -28.54 4.42
C LYS A 197 19.11 -29.69 3.43
N GLU A 198 18.50 -29.39 2.27
CA GLU A 198 18.29 -30.37 1.20
C GLU A 198 19.62 -30.91 0.63
N ALA A 199 20.62 -30.07 0.51
CA ALA A 199 21.94 -30.47 0.03
C ALA A 199 22.78 -31.22 1.09
N GLY A 200 22.30 -31.38 2.34
CA GLY A 200 23.02 -32.03 3.44
C GLY A 200 24.20 -31.24 3.97
N THR A 201 24.46 -30.04 3.46
CA THR A 201 25.63 -29.21 3.86
C THR A 201 25.45 -28.60 5.24
N ILE A 202 24.22 -28.43 5.72
CA ILE A 202 23.95 -27.91 7.05
C ILE A 202 24.39 -28.86 8.16
N GLU A 203 24.35 -30.19 7.91
CA GLU A 203 24.81 -31.22 8.84
C GLU A 203 26.32 -31.11 9.09
N GLN A 204 27.10 -30.86 8.02
CA GLN A 204 28.54 -30.67 8.13
C GLN A 204 28.88 -29.45 9.03
N ILE A 205 28.05 -28.41 9.01
CA ILE A 205 28.24 -27.23 9.84
C ILE A 205 27.78 -27.51 11.29
N ASN A 206 26.74 -28.33 11.47
CA ASN A 206 26.22 -28.66 12.80
C ASN A 206 27.20 -29.44 13.68
N VAL A 207 28.09 -30.25 13.07
CA VAL A 207 29.15 -30.96 13.80
C VAL A 207 30.31 -30.04 14.20
N THR A 208 30.36 -28.79 13.72
CA THR A 208 31.41 -27.82 14.13
C THR A 208 31.08 -27.18 15.48
N PRO A 209 32.07 -26.76 16.31
CA PRO A 209 31.84 -26.17 17.62
C PRO A 209 31.35 -24.71 17.55
N VAL A 210 30.54 -24.33 16.52
CA VAL A 210 30.01 -22.99 16.36
C VAL A 210 28.74 -22.82 17.20
N ARG A 211 28.64 -21.73 17.95
CA ARG A 211 27.42 -21.37 18.66
C ARG A 211 26.26 -21.06 17.70
N LYS A 212 25.06 -21.57 17.98
CA LYS A 212 23.84 -21.43 17.12
C LYS A 212 23.60 -19.98 16.67
N TRP A 213 23.65 -19.02 17.58
CA TRP A 213 23.38 -17.61 17.28
C TRP A 213 24.42 -16.96 16.36
N LEU A 214 25.72 -17.37 16.48
CA LEU A 214 26.78 -16.87 15.57
C LEU A 214 26.60 -17.37 14.16
N PHE A 215 26.18 -18.63 14.00
CA PHE A 215 25.86 -19.21 12.70
C PHE A 215 24.69 -18.47 12.04
N ILE A 216 23.59 -18.26 12.79
CA ILE A 216 22.40 -17.55 12.32
C ILE A 216 22.75 -16.11 11.91
N LEU A 217 23.47 -15.37 12.74
CA LEU A 217 23.89 -14.01 12.41
C LEU A 217 24.77 -13.94 11.17
N ALA A 218 25.72 -14.89 11.02
CA ALA A 218 26.57 -14.94 9.85
C ALA A 218 25.78 -15.13 8.56
N LYS A 219 24.64 -15.86 8.62
CA LYS A 219 23.73 -16.02 7.49
C LYS A 219 22.88 -14.78 7.21
N LEU A 220 22.38 -14.12 8.24
CA LEU A 220 21.41 -13.02 8.07
C LEU A 220 22.07 -11.69 7.72
N ILE A 221 23.27 -11.39 8.26
CA ILE A 221 23.95 -10.11 8.05
C ILE A 221 24.12 -9.74 6.57
N PRO A 222 24.57 -10.63 5.67
CA PRO A 222 24.70 -10.29 4.25
C PRO A 222 23.38 -9.83 3.63
N TYR A 223 22.29 -10.50 3.96
CA TYR A 223 20.96 -10.12 3.46
C TYR A 223 20.47 -8.78 4.05
N TRP A 224 20.78 -8.48 5.31
CA TRP A 224 20.47 -7.16 5.89
C TRP A 224 21.22 -6.04 5.18
N VAL A 225 22.51 -6.24 4.90
CA VAL A 225 23.33 -5.25 4.16
C VAL A 225 22.78 -5.05 2.75
N ILE A 226 22.46 -6.12 2.04
CA ILE A 226 21.87 -6.06 0.69
C ILE A 226 20.51 -5.34 0.74
N ALA A 227 19.65 -5.69 1.70
CA ALA A 227 18.35 -5.07 1.86
C ALA A 227 18.42 -3.56 2.13
N LEU A 228 19.41 -3.10 2.92
CA LEU A 228 19.62 -1.67 3.15
C LEU A 228 20.17 -0.95 1.91
N ILE A 229 20.99 -1.61 1.10
CA ILE A 229 21.43 -1.09 -0.20
C ILE A 229 20.23 -0.96 -1.13
N ASP A 230 19.39 -2.01 -1.25
CA ASP A 230 18.19 -1.98 -2.07
C ASP A 230 17.16 -0.95 -1.58
N PHE A 231 17.05 -0.76 -0.27
CA PHE A 231 16.24 0.31 0.30
C PHE A 231 16.73 1.69 -0.14
N SER A 232 18.05 1.89 -0.18
CA SER A 232 18.68 3.11 -0.70
C SER A 232 18.40 3.30 -2.20
N ILE A 233 18.48 2.22 -2.97
CA ILE A 233 18.15 2.21 -4.41
C ILE A 233 16.67 2.58 -4.60
N CYS A 234 15.76 2.05 -3.79
CA CYS A 234 14.34 2.39 -3.85
C CYS A 234 14.09 3.87 -3.55
N LEU A 235 14.77 4.47 -2.57
CA LEU A 235 14.70 5.90 -2.29
C LEU A 235 15.20 6.72 -3.49
N LEU A 236 16.30 6.30 -4.09
CA LEU A 236 16.86 6.94 -5.29
C LEU A 236 15.90 6.85 -6.48
N LEU A 237 15.32 5.67 -6.72
CA LEU A 237 14.34 5.46 -7.79
C LEU A 237 13.06 6.26 -7.55
N SER A 238 12.60 6.38 -6.30
CA SER A 238 11.47 7.22 -5.92
C SER A 238 11.70 8.69 -6.31
N TRP A 239 12.89 9.19 -6.07
CA TRP A 239 13.27 10.54 -6.47
C TRP A 239 13.42 10.67 -7.99
N LEU A 240 14.15 9.75 -8.62
CA LEU A 240 14.49 9.83 -10.06
C LEU A 240 13.27 9.66 -10.97
N LEU A 241 12.39 8.66 -10.68
CA LEU A 241 11.26 8.31 -11.55
C LEU A 241 10.00 9.15 -11.25
N TYR A 242 9.81 9.55 -10.01
CA TYR A 242 8.56 10.18 -9.56
C TYR A 242 8.74 11.59 -8.99
N GLY A 243 9.99 12.04 -8.77
CA GLY A 243 10.26 13.30 -8.08
C GLY A 243 9.79 13.31 -6.62
N ILE A 244 9.54 12.12 -6.02
CA ILE A 244 8.98 11.97 -4.68
C ILE A 244 10.12 11.69 -3.71
N THR A 245 10.29 12.59 -2.74
CA THR A 245 11.25 12.46 -1.64
C THR A 245 10.53 12.37 -0.31
N PRO A 246 11.10 11.67 0.69
CA PRO A 246 10.56 11.69 2.04
C PRO A 246 10.62 13.10 2.63
N VAL A 247 9.53 13.55 3.23
CA VAL A 247 9.46 14.85 3.94
C VAL A 247 10.20 14.78 5.28
N GLY A 248 10.20 13.59 5.90
CA GLY A 248 10.85 13.37 7.19
C GLY A 248 12.28 12.84 7.09
N SER A 249 12.83 12.47 8.25
CA SER A 249 14.23 12.01 8.36
C SER A 249 14.44 10.67 7.64
N ILE A 250 15.36 10.65 6.67
CA ILE A 250 15.79 9.43 5.98
C ILE A 250 16.44 8.45 6.97
N ALA A 251 17.22 8.94 7.94
CA ALA A 251 17.83 8.09 8.97
C ALA A 251 16.77 7.31 9.77
N LEU A 252 15.63 7.97 10.07
CA LEU A 252 14.53 7.33 10.77
C LEU A 252 13.89 6.22 9.93
N LEU A 253 13.75 6.40 8.62
CA LEU A 253 13.29 5.35 7.71
C LEU A 253 14.23 4.13 7.72
N PHE A 254 15.54 4.34 7.75
CA PHE A 254 16.53 3.26 7.87
C PHE A 254 16.41 2.51 9.21
N VAL A 255 16.15 3.20 10.32
CA VAL A 255 15.91 2.56 11.62
C VAL A 255 14.72 1.62 11.55
N PHE A 256 13.61 2.05 10.94
CA PHE A 256 12.44 1.20 10.72
C PHE A 256 12.71 0.06 9.73
N ALA A 257 13.52 0.29 8.69
CA ALA A 257 13.94 -0.75 7.75
C ALA A 257 14.77 -1.84 8.45
N ILE A 258 15.68 -1.47 9.36
CA ILE A 258 16.47 -2.42 10.16
C ILE A 258 15.54 -3.23 11.09
N ALA A 259 14.60 -2.57 11.78
CA ALA A 259 13.65 -3.26 12.64
C ALA A 259 12.81 -4.28 11.84
N LEU A 260 12.34 -3.89 10.65
CA LEU A 260 11.61 -4.76 9.73
C LEU A 260 12.47 -5.94 9.25
N ALA A 261 13.74 -5.69 8.91
CA ALA A 261 14.69 -6.71 8.48
C ALA A 261 14.89 -7.79 9.57
N ILE A 262 15.02 -7.39 10.83
CA ILE A 262 15.14 -8.32 11.97
C ILE A 262 13.88 -9.18 12.12
N VAL A 263 12.70 -8.57 12.04
CA VAL A 263 11.42 -9.28 12.14
C VAL A 263 11.30 -10.32 11.03
N PHE A 264 11.47 -9.91 9.77
CA PHE A 264 11.26 -10.82 8.64
C PHE A 264 12.33 -11.88 8.50
N SER A 265 13.58 -11.58 8.82
CA SER A 265 14.63 -12.60 8.87
C SER A 265 14.35 -13.65 9.96
N SER A 266 13.77 -13.25 11.07
CA SER A 266 13.34 -14.18 12.12
C SER A 266 12.18 -15.06 11.68
N ILE A 267 11.17 -14.50 10.99
CA ILE A 267 10.07 -15.26 10.39
C ILE A 267 10.62 -16.25 9.35
N GLY A 268 11.49 -15.79 8.45
CA GLY A 268 12.12 -16.63 7.44
C GLY A 268 12.90 -17.79 8.07
N LEU A 269 13.64 -17.53 9.15
CA LEU A 269 14.37 -18.56 9.89
C LEU A 269 13.42 -19.57 10.56
N ILE A 270 12.33 -19.10 11.17
CA ILE A 270 11.31 -20.01 11.76
C ILE A 270 10.76 -20.93 10.65
N ILE A 271 10.33 -20.36 9.53
CA ILE A 271 9.78 -21.13 8.42
C ILE A 271 10.81 -22.14 7.89
N SER A 272 12.07 -21.74 7.72
CA SER A 272 13.14 -22.64 7.25
C SER A 272 13.41 -23.80 8.21
N ASN A 273 13.25 -23.59 9.52
CA ASN A 273 13.45 -24.65 10.52
C ASN A 273 12.38 -25.75 10.42
N TYR A 274 11.15 -25.38 10.07
CA TYR A 274 10.01 -26.29 9.93
C TYR A 274 9.75 -26.79 8.51
N SER A 275 10.51 -26.30 7.54
CA SER A 275 10.38 -26.74 6.14
C SER A 275 11.44 -27.77 5.80
N ASP A 276 11.03 -28.83 5.13
CA ASP A 276 11.93 -29.92 4.72
C ASP A 276 12.35 -29.80 3.25
N SER A 277 11.61 -29.03 2.44
CA SER A 277 11.92 -28.79 1.04
C SER A 277 11.85 -27.32 0.66
N LEU A 278 12.65 -26.95 -0.37
CA LEU A 278 12.63 -25.61 -0.96
C LEU A 278 11.21 -25.22 -1.42
N GLN A 279 10.48 -26.14 -2.03
CA GLN A 279 9.12 -25.88 -2.50
C GLN A 279 8.19 -25.55 -1.35
N GLN A 280 8.26 -26.31 -0.25
CA GLN A 280 7.46 -26.05 0.96
C GLN A 280 7.79 -24.67 1.56
N ALA A 281 9.08 -24.35 1.71
CA ALA A 281 9.51 -23.05 2.24
C ALA A 281 9.04 -21.89 1.37
N MET A 282 9.17 -22.03 0.03
CA MET A 282 8.69 -21.03 -0.93
C MET A 282 7.20 -20.79 -0.78
N LEU A 283 6.40 -21.84 -0.72
CA LEU A 283 4.95 -21.74 -0.66
C LEU A 283 4.48 -21.08 0.65
N VAL A 284 5.05 -21.50 1.78
CA VAL A 284 4.72 -20.94 3.09
C VAL A 284 5.14 -19.48 3.19
N MET A 285 6.35 -19.13 2.73
CA MET A 285 6.84 -17.75 2.72
C MET A 285 5.99 -16.86 1.81
N TRP A 286 5.64 -17.35 0.61
CA TRP A 286 4.80 -16.60 -0.32
C TRP A 286 3.40 -16.35 0.27
N PHE A 287 2.79 -17.37 0.84
CA PHE A 287 1.49 -17.25 1.51
C PHE A 287 1.54 -16.25 2.66
N ALA A 288 2.56 -16.36 3.52
CA ALA A 288 2.76 -15.42 4.63
C ALA A 288 2.92 -13.98 4.14
N LEU A 289 3.74 -13.77 3.08
CA LEU A 289 3.94 -12.45 2.47
C LEU A 289 2.63 -11.87 1.97
N VAL A 290 1.86 -12.64 1.19
CA VAL A 290 0.58 -12.18 0.62
C VAL A 290 -0.41 -11.83 1.73
N CYS A 291 -0.59 -12.69 2.73
CA CYS A 291 -1.48 -12.44 3.87
C CYS A 291 -1.07 -11.17 4.64
N MET A 292 0.23 -11.02 4.95
CA MET A 292 0.73 -9.85 5.67
C MET A 292 0.57 -8.56 4.86
N MET A 293 0.79 -8.61 3.54
CA MET A 293 0.60 -7.44 2.67
C MET A 293 -0.87 -7.04 2.54
N LEU A 294 -1.80 -8.00 2.39
CA LEU A 294 -3.23 -7.71 2.36
C LEU A 294 -3.73 -7.10 3.67
N LEU A 295 -3.25 -7.61 4.81
CA LEU A 295 -3.59 -7.12 6.15
C LEU A 295 -2.76 -5.90 6.59
N SER A 296 -1.88 -5.35 5.74
CA SER A 296 -1.01 -4.22 6.09
C SER A 296 -1.70 -2.86 6.07
N GLY A 297 -2.91 -2.77 5.51
CA GLY A 297 -3.55 -1.48 5.25
C GLY A 297 -3.07 -0.79 3.97
N LEU A 298 -2.37 -1.51 3.08
CA LEU A 298 -1.92 -0.99 1.79
C LEU A 298 -3.09 -0.82 0.82
N PHE A 299 -3.81 -1.91 0.55
CA PHE A 299 -4.89 -1.96 -0.43
C PHE A 299 -6.21 -1.45 0.15
N THR A 300 -6.50 -1.84 1.39
CA THR A 300 -7.73 -1.45 2.09
C THR A 300 -7.35 -0.79 3.41
N PRO A 301 -7.81 0.43 3.69
CA PRO A 301 -7.56 1.08 4.99
C PRO A 301 -8.00 0.16 6.14
N VAL A 302 -7.16 0.00 7.16
CA VAL A 302 -7.44 -0.91 8.29
C VAL A 302 -8.79 -0.60 8.95
N ARG A 303 -9.17 0.69 9.03
CA ARG A 303 -10.46 1.12 9.59
C ARG A 303 -11.69 0.66 8.81
N SER A 304 -11.51 0.29 7.53
CA SER A 304 -12.58 -0.21 6.65
C SER A 304 -12.68 -1.73 6.64
N MET A 305 -11.78 -2.43 7.37
CA MET A 305 -11.82 -3.88 7.50
C MET A 305 -12.84 -4.30 8.55
N PRO A 306 -13.40 -5.53 8.48
CA PRO A 306 -14.20 -6.11 9.55
C PRO A 306 -13.41 -6.18 10.88
N ASP A 307 -14.10 -6.13 12.04
CA ASP A 307 -13.47 -6.05 13.35
C ASP A 307 -12.47 -7.18 13.62
N TRP A 308 -12.82 -8.42 13.24
CA TRP A 308 -11.91 -9.56 13.37
C TRP A 308 -10.61 -9.39 12.59
N ALA A 309 -10.68 -8.82 11.38
CA ALA A 309 -9.51 -8.57 10.56
C ALA A 309 -8.67 -7.43 11.15
N GLN A 310 -9.30 -6.38 11.71
CA GLN A 310 -8.60 -5.30 12.41
C GLN A 310 -7.77 -5.83 13.58
N ILE A 311 -8.31 -6.80 14.37
CA ILE A 311 -7.59 -7.44 15.47
C ILE A 311 -6.36 -8.19 14.94
N LEU A 312 -6.51 -8.98 13.87
CA LEU A 312 -5.39 -9.71 13.26
C LEU A 312 -4.28 -8.78 12.75
N THR A 313 -4.64 -7.58 12.27
CA THR A 313 -3.63 -6.63 11.79
C THR A 313 -2.69 -6.13 12.89
N TYR A 314 -3.07 -6.18 14.18
CA TYR A 314 -2.16 -5.81 15.29
C TYR A 314 -0.98 -6.77 15.42
N ALA A 315 -1.16 -8.04 15.06
CA ALA A 315 -0.08 -9.03 15.03
C ALA A 315 0.77 -8.93 13.75
N ASN A 316 0.41 -8.08 12.79
CA ASN A 316 1.10 -7.94 11.53
C ASN A 316 2.21 -6.88 11.60
N PRO A 317 3.50 -7.25 11.49
CA PRO A 317 4.60 -6.29 11.55
C PRO A 317 4.58 -5.29 10.38
N VAL A 318 4.06 -5.69 9.21
CA VAL A 318 3.98 -4.82 8.03
C VAL A 318 3.07 -3.63 8.29
N ARG A 319 1.96 -3.82 9.03
CA ARG A 319 1.06 -2.72 9.43
C ARG A 319 1.81 -1.63 10.19
N HIS A 320 2.55 -2.02 11.23
CA HIS A 320 3.27 -1.06 12.08
C HIS A 320 4.38 -0.33 11.32
N TYR A 321 5.08 -1.05 10.44
CA TYR A 321 6.02 -0.43 9.54
C TYR A 321 5.34 0.56 8.58
N MET A 322 4.23 0.18 7.96
CA MET A 322 3.49 1.02 7.01
C MET A 322 2.97 2.31 7.65
N ASP A 323 2.41 2.21 8.86
CA ASP A 323 1.93 3.38 9.60
C ASP A 323 3.08 4.33 9.93
N ALA A 324 4.22 3.80 10.38
CA ALA A 324 5.41 4.60 10.65
C ALA A 324 6.01 5.20 9.36
N ALA A 325 6.22 4.37 8.35
CA ALA A 325 6.83 4.81 7.10
C ALA A 325 5.99 5.89 6.40
N ARG A 326 4.66 5.74 6.35
CA ARG A 326 3.77 6.78 5.83
C ARG A 326 3.82 8.07 6.65
N THR A 327 3.86 7.94 7.98
CA THR A 327 3.92 9.08 8.88
C THR A 327 5.22 9.86 8.71
N ILE A 328 6.35 9.18 8.52
CA ILE A 328 7.65 9.80 8.27
C ILE A 328 7.71 10.34 6.83
N PHE A 329 7.34 9.51 5.84
CA PHE A 329 7.51 9.80 4.43
C PHE A 329 6.61 10.96 3.97
N ILE A 330 5.34 10.99 4.43
CA ILE A 330 4.31 11.93 3.97
C ILE A 330 4.17 13.12 4.92
N ARG A 331 4.13 12.86 6.25
CA ARG A 331 3.88 13.90 7.26
C ARG A 331 5.14 14.55 7.80
N GLY A 332 6.33 13.96 7.56
CA GLY A 332 7.59 14.49 8.08
C GLY A 332 7.73 14.39 9.60
N SER A 333 7.01 13.46 10.24
CA SER A 333 7.01 13.36 11.70
C SER A 333 8.38 12.99 12.26
N ALA A 334 8.72 13.58 13.40
CA ALA A 334 9.90 13.24 14.19
C ALA A 334 9.70 11.88 14.88
N PHE A 335 10.77 11.35 15.49
CA PHE A 335 10.76 10.07 16.21
C PHE A 335 9.64 9.95 17.25
N SER A 336 9.34 11.04 17.96
CA SER A 336 8.27 11.09 18.96
C SER A 336 6.89 10.69 18.42
N GLY A 337 6.61 10.97 17.14
CA GLY A 337 5.33 10.62 16.50
C GLY A 337 5.21 9.16 16.08
N VAL A 338 6.29 8.37 16.12
CA VAL A 338 6.34 6.97 15.64
C VAL A 338 6.95 6.02 16.68
N VAL A 339 7.16 6.48 17.91
CA VAL A 339 7.75 5.69 19.02
C VAL A 339 6.95 4.42 19.28
N LEU A 340 5.63 4.50 19.27
CA LEU A 340 4.75 3.36 19.53
C LEU A 340 4.97 2.25 18.47
N GLN A 341 4.98 2.61 17.20
CA GLN A 341 5.18 1.67 16.10
C GLN A 341 6.57 1.04 16.16
N PHE A 342 7.58 1.84 16.52
CA PHE A 342 8.95 1.35 16.72
C PHE A 342 9.02 0.36 17.86
N SER A 343 8.43 0.67 19.03
CA SER A 343 8.43 -0.20 20.20
C SER A 343 7.76 -1.53 19.91
N ILE A 344 6.64 -1.52 19.18
CA ILE A 344 5.94 -2.74 18.78
C ILE A 344 6.82 -3.58 17.84
N LEU A 345 7.39 -2.98 16.80
CA LEU A 345 8.26 -3.69 15.86
C LEU A 345 9.52 -4.24 16.54
N ALA A 346 10.14 -3.49 17.44
CA ALA A 346 11.29 -3.93 18.22
C ALA A 346 10.94 -5.11 19.13
N ALA A 347 9.80 -5.03 19.85
CA ALA A 347 9.31 -6.13 20.68
C ALA A 347 9.03 -7.38 19.85
N MET A 348 8.33 -7.25 18.71
CA MET A 348 8.10 -8.35 17.77
C MET A 348 9.41 -8.94 17.27
N GLY A 349 10.38 -8.10 16.92
CA GLY A 349 11.71 -8.52 16.46
C GLY A 349 12.45 -9.35 17.53
N ILE A 350 12.46 -8.90 18.78
CA ILE A 350 13.11 -9.60 19.87
C ILE A 350 12.43 -10.94 20.14
N ILE A 351 11.09 -10.97 20.19
CA ILE A 351 10.32 -12.19 20.44
C ILE A 351 10.55 -13.22 19.33
N LEU A 352 10.40 -12.79 18.07
CA LEU A 352 10.55 -13.66 16.91
C LEU A 352 11.99 -14.14 16.73
N ALA A 353 12.99 -13.29 16.96
CA ALA A 353 14.39 -13.69 16.92
C ALA A 353 14.72 -14.73 18.01
N SER A 354 14.19 -14.55 19.22
CA SER A 354 14.37 -15.50 20.29
C SER A 354 13.73 -16.86 19.98
N LEU A 355 12.51 -16.85 19.41
CA LEU A 355 11.81 -18.05 18.97
C LEU A 355 12.57 -18.72 17.80
N ALA A 356 13.06 -17.95 16.85
CA ALA A 356 13.83 -18.43 15.71
C ALA A 356 15.12 -19.17 16.14
N VAL A 357 15.85 -18.59 17.09
CA VAL A 357 17.07 -19.24 17.65
C VAL A 357 16.73 -20.48 18.44
N LYS A 358 15.65 -20.47 19.23
CA LYS A 358 15.17 -21.64 20.00
C LYS A 358 14.67 -22.77 19.10
N SER A 359 13.98 -22.44 18.02
CA SER A 359 13.43 -23.43 17.07
C SER A 359 14.53 -24.11 16.23
N TYR A 360 15.72 -23.50 16.13
CA TYR A 360 16.83 -24.08 15.40
C TYR A 360 17.41 -25.30 16.15
N LYS A 361 17.13 -26.50 15.62
CA LYS A 361 17.64 -27.76 16.16
C LYS A 361 19.05 -28.00 15.60
N LYS A 362 20.04 -27.96 16.46
CA LYS A 362 21.38 -28.49 16.17
C LYS A 362 21.36 -29.94 16.68
N ASN A 363 21.56 -30.92 15.78
CA ASN A 363 21.73 -32.29 16.22
C ASN A 363 23.05 -32.34 17.04
N GLU A 364 22.90 -32.55 18.34
CA GLU A 364 24.01 -32.83 19.25
C GLU A 364 24.40 -34.30 19.13
#